data_5e69991905e1a294abf620372d72e354
#
_entry.id   5e69991905e1a294abf620372d72e354
#
_cell.length_a   1.000
_cell.length_b   1.000
_cell.length_c   1.000
_cell.angle_alpha   90.00
_cell.angle_beta   90.00
_cell.angle_gamma   90.00
#
_symmetry.space_group_name_H-M   'P 1'
#
loop_
_entity.id
_entity.type
_entity.pdbx_description
1 polymer ?
#
loop_
_entity_poly.entity_id
_entity_poly.type
_entity_poly.pdbx_seq_one_letter_code
_entity_poly.pdbx_strand_id
1 'polypeptide(L)'
;GLGDVYKRQDDTTVQCHALIIATGATAKYLGLSDETKYRGAGVSACATCDGFFYRKKTVAVVGGGDTACEEATYLAGLAKQVYLIVRKPFLRASQAMQTRVAETPNIKILFETNVTGLFGADGVEGAHLVHKKGTQDEHTSDIAIEGFFLAIGHKPNSDLFKPWVETDELGYIKTQGQTPCTNVPGVFAAGDVADPLYRQAITAAASGCKAAIEAERYLAANNLK
;
A
#
# COMPACT_ATOMS: atom_id res chain seq x y z
N GLY A 1 -26.67 19.66 12.37
CA GLY A 1 -27.03 18.26 12.30
C GLY A 1 -26.49 17.66 10.99
N LEU A 2 -25.74 16.60 11.09
CA LEU A 2 -25.26 15.81 9.96
C LEU A 2 -26.47 15.08 9.35
N GLY A 3 -27.22 15.74 8.50
CA GLY A 3 -28.08 15.07 7.55
C GLY A 3 -27.24 14.66 6.35
N ASP A 4 -26.38 13.67 6.49
CA ASP A 4 -25.47 13.35 5.42
C ASP A 4 -26.10 12.37 4.45
N VAL A 5 -26.13 12.87 3.25
CA VAL A 5 -26.64 12.26 2.04
C VAL A 5 -25.57 11.30 1.52
N TYR A 6 -25.73 10.01 1.75
CA TYR A 6 -24.93 9.00 1.09
C TYR A 6 -25.56 8.62 -0.25
N LYS A 7 -24.83 8.90 -1.34
CA LYS A 7 -25.30 8.56 -2.68
C LYS A 7 -24.94 7.10 -3.00
N ARG A 8 -25.92 6.22 -3.03
CA ARG A 8 -25.75 4.85 -3.51
C ARG A 8 -25.59 4.81 -5.03
N GLN A 9 -25.11 3.67 -5.56
CA GLN A 9 -24.97 3.47 -7.02
C GLN A 9 -26.28 3.59 -7.80
N ASP A 10 -27.42 3.47 -7.11
CA ASP A 10 -28.78 3.62 -7.63
C ASP A 10 -29.36 5.03 -7.44
N ASP A 11 -28.53 6.04 -7.17
CA ASP A 11 -28.89 7.43 -6.88
C ASP A 11 -29.80 7.63 -5.66
N THR A 12 -29.98 6.62 -4.81
CA THR A 12 -30.74 6.80 -3.57
C THR A 12 -29.94 7.59 -2.54
N THR A 13 -30.68 8.43 -1.80
CA THR A 13 -30.14 9.21 -0.67
C THR A 13 -30.48 8.51 0.64
N VAL A 14 -29.49 8.30 1.50
CA VAL A 14 -29.68 7.74 2.84
C VAL A 14 -29.28 8.78 3.87
N GLN A 15 -30.20 9.10 4.79
CA GLN A 15 -29.90 9.91 5.96
C GLN A 15 -29.45 8.99 7.10
N CYS A 16 -28.40 9.39 7.81
CA CYS A 16 -27.88 8.63 8.95
C CYS A 16 -27.48 9.57 10.09
N HIS A 17 -27.52 9.06 11.30
CA HIS A 17 -27.06 9.77 12.50
C HIS A 17 -25.60 9.49 12.84
N ALA A 18 -25.04 8.41 12.30
CA ALA A 18 -23.64 8.06 12.43
C ALA A 18 -23.13 7.48 11.09
N LEU A 19 -21.86 7.76 10.76
CA LEU A 19 -21.19 7.28 9.55
C LEU A 19 -19.85 6.65 9.89
N ILE A 20 -19.58 5.46 9.39
CA ILE A 20 -18.26 4.84 9.47
C ILE A 20 -17.65 4.82 8.06
N ILE A 21 -16.51 5.51 7.89
CA ILE A 21 -15.73 5.53 6.65
C ILE A 21 -14.74 4.37 6.71
N ALA A 22 -14.94 3.35 5.87
CA ALA A 22 -14.11 2.15 5.82
C ALA A 22 -13.75 1.80 4.36
N THR A 23 -13.38 2.82 3.59
CA THR A 23 -13.16 2.73 2.13
C THR A 23 -11.79 2.17 1.75
N GLY A 24 -10.92 1.91 2.74
CA GLY A 24 -9.61 1.31 2.52
C GLY A 24 -8.58 2.21 1.85
N ALA A 25 -7.53 1.60 1.33
CA ALA A 25 -6.50 2.24 0.53
C ALA A 25 -6.16 1.40 -0.70
N THR A 26 -5.73 2.06 -1.77
CA THR A 26 -5.36 1.41 -3.02
C THR A 26 -3.84 1.42 -3.15
N ALA A 27 -3.23 0.27 -3.38
CA ALA A 27 -1.80 0.18 -3.69
C ALA A 27 -1.48 0.94 -4.97
N LYS A 28 -0.35 1.62 -4.99
CA LYS A 28 0.16 2.28 -6.19
C LYS A 28 0.85 1.26 -7.09
N TYR A 29 0.62 1.40 -8.37
CA TYR A 29 1.24 0.60 -9.42
C TYR A 29 2.11 1.50 -10.31
N LEU A 30 3.01 0.90 -11.09
CA LEU A 30 3.85 1.64 -12.05
C LEU A 30 3.04 2.11 -13.27
N GLY A 31 1.89 1.49 -13.52
CA GLY A 31 1.05 1.74 -14.70
C GLY A 31 1.50 0.97 -15.93
N LEU A 32 2.22 -0.14 -15.74
CA LEU A 32 2.60 -1.03 -16.83
C LEU A 32 1.37 -1.83 -17.28
N SER A 33 1.23 -2.05 -18.59
CA SER A 33 0.13 -2.86 -19.15
C SER A 33 0.06 -4.26 -18.58
N ASP A 34 1.22 -4.82 -18.25
CA ASP A 34 1.37 -6.22 -17.79
C ASP A 34 1.05 -6.41 -16.31
N GLU A 35 1.09 -5.35 -15.49
CA GLU A 35 0.80 -5.44 -14.05
C GLU A 35 -0.58 -6.05 -13.78
N THR A 36 -1.58 -5.65 -14.56
CA THR A 36 -2.94 -6.17 -14.41
C THR A 36 -3.03 -7.65 -14.82
N LYS A 37 -2.32 -8.05 -15.88
CA LYS A 37 -2.28 -9.44 -16.36
C LYS A 37 -1.73 -10.38 -15.29
N TYR A 38 -0.67 -9.96 -14.60
CA TYR A 38 0.03 -10.82 -13.63
C TYR A 38 -0.38 -10.57 -12.17
N ARG A 39 -1.40 -9.76 -11.91
CA ARG A 39 -1.93 -9.54 -10.56
C ARG A 39 -2.47 -10.85 -9.99
N GLY A 40 -1.92 -11.28 -8.85
CA GLY A 40 -2.19 -12.62 -8.27
C GLY A 40 -1.46 -13.78 -8.94
N ALA A 41 -0.74 -13.52 -10.05
CA ALA A 41 0.09 -14.51 -10.75
C ALA A 41 1.57 -14.04 -10.84
N GLY A 42 2.06 -13.42 -9.78
CA GLY A 42 3.44 -12.92 -9.68
C GLY A 42 3.55 -11.46 -9.25
N VAL A 43 2.56 -10.62 -9.50
CA VAL A 43 2.54 -9.21 -9.06
C VAL A 43 1.78 -9.07 -7.76
N SER A 44 2.43 -8.50 -6.74
CA SER A 44 1.88 -8.22 -5.41
C SER A 44 2.25 -6.80 -4.94
N ALA A 45 1.49 -6.27 -4.00
CA ALA A 45 1.78 -5.02 -3.28
C ALA A 45 1.86 -5.23 -1.76
N CYS A 46 2.05 -6.49 -1.31
CA CYS A 46 2.13 -6.84 0.10
C CYS A 46 3.10 -8.03 0.30
N ALA A 47 4.33 -7.77 0.68
CA ALA A 47 5.32 -8.82 0.91
C ALA A 47 4.93 -9.73 2.09
N THR A 48 4.35 -9.20 3.15
CA THR A 48 3.91 -9.99 4.31
C THR A 48 2.72 -10.90 4.00
N CYS A 49 1.87 -10.50 3.03
CA CYS A 49 0.72 -11.30 2.59
C CYS A 49 1.16 -12.47 1.71
N ASP A 50 2.00 -12.20 0.72
CA ASP A 50 2.25 -13.12 -0.38
C ASP A 50 3.67 -13.71 -0.40
N GLY A 51 4.60 -13.16 0.40
CA GLY A 51 6.03 -13.54 0.37
C GLY A 51 6.27 -15.03 0.60
N PHE A 52 5.42 -15.71 1.37
CA PHE A 52 5.55 -17.14 1.62
C PHE A 52 5.49 -18.00 0.34
N PHE A 53 4.71 -17.59 -0.66
CA PHE A 53 4.58 -18.30 -1.94
C PHE A 53 5.86 -18.21 -2.81
N TYR A 54 6.79 -17.31 -2.43
CA TYR A 54 8.05 -17.08 -3.13
C TYR A 54 9.29 -17.62 -2.39
N ARG A 55 9.09 -18.56 -1.48
CA ARG A 55 10.21 -19.24 -0.79
C ARG A 55 11.15 -19.90 -1.80
N LYS A 56 12.46 -19.63 -1.64
CA LYS A 56 13.54 -20.13 -2.49
C LYS A 56 13.49 -19.68 -3.96
N LYS A 57 12.60 -18.71 -4.28
CA LYS A 57 12.48 -18.10 -5.60
C LYS A 57 13.28 -16.81 -5.68
N THR A 58 13.46 -16.32 -6.90
CA THR A 58 14.03 -14.98 -7.15
C THR A 58 12.90 -13.98 -7.31
N VAL A 59 12.96 -12.87 -6.58
CA VAL A 59 11.91 -11.84 -6.60
C VAL A 59 12.50 -10.45 -6.81
N ALA A 60 11.66 -9.52 -7.26
CA ALA A 60 12.00 -8.10 -7.31
C ALA A 60 11.07 -7.29 -6.41
N VAL A 61 11.62 -6.27 -5.76
CA VAL A 61 10.90 -5.26 -5.00
C VAL A 61 11.17 -3.90 -5.65
N VAL A 62 10.13 -3.16 -5.97
CA VAL A 62 10.26 -1.81 -6.54
C VAL A 62 9.97 -0.77 -5.49
N GLY A 63 10.94 0.10 -5.24
CA GLY A 63 10.82 1.19 -4.28
C GLY A 63 12.18 1.58 -3.69
N GLY A 64 12.23 2.65 -2.93
CA GLY A 64 13.49 3.15 -2.34
C GLY A 64 13.30 3.85 -1.00
N GLY A 65 12.13 3.74 -0.38
CA GLY A 65 11.84 4.21 0.98
C GLY A 65 11.91 3.10 2.01
N ASP A 66 11.60 3.40 3.27
CA ASP A 66 11.65 2.43 4.38
C ASP A 66 10.80 1.19 4.08
N THR A 67 9.57 1.34 3.63
CA THR A 67 8.70 0.21 3.25
C THR A 67 9.35 -0.73 2.24
N ALA A 68 10.01 -0.19 1.21
CA ALA A 68 10.68 -1.02 0.21
C ALA A 68 11.88 -1.79 0.79
N CYS A 69 12.63 -1.16 1.69
CA CYS A 69 13.73 -1.79 2.39
C CYS A 69 13.25 -2.87 3.37
N GLU A 70 12.17 -2.60 4.10
CA GLU A 70 11.51 -3.56 5.00
C GLU A 70 11.01 -4.78 4.23
N GLU A 71 10.26 -4.56 3.14
CA GLU A 71 9.74 -5.65 2.30
C GLU A 71 10.88 -6.47 1.66
N ALA A 72 11.92 -5.81 1.13
CA ALA A 72 13.08 -6.49 0.58
C ALA A 72 13.80 -7.35 1.62
N THR A 73 13.97 -6.82 2.84
CA THR A 73 14.61 -7.56 3.95
C THR A 73 13.74 -8.74 4.40
N TYR A 74 12.42 -8.54 4.51
CA TYR A 74 11.48 -9.61 4.83
C TYR A 74 11.53 -10.73 3.79
N LEU A 75 11.44 -10.37 2.52
CA LEU A 75 11.51 -11.32 1.40
C LEU A 75 12.86 -12.03 1.32
N ALA A 76 13.96 -11.36 1.67
CA ALA A 76 15.29 -11.98 1.71
C ALA A 76 15.39 -13.14 2.71
N GLY A 77 14.60 -13.12 3.78
CA GLY A 77 14.47 -14.24 4.72
C GLY A 77 13.75 -15.47 4.13
N LEU A 78 13.06 -15.31 3.02
CA LEU A 78 12.26 -16.36 2.38
C LEU A 78 12.82 -16.76 0.99
N ALA A 79 13.13 -15.78 0.18
CA ALA A 79 13.54 -15.92 -1.21
C ALA A 79 15.02 -16.34 -1.35
N LYS A 80 15.35 -16.91 -2.50
CA LYS A 80 16.73 -17.19 -2.88
C LYS A 80 17.51 -15.92 -3.16
N GLN A 81 16.90 -14.96 -3.86
CA GLN A 81 17.48 -13.69 -4.27
C GLN A 81 16.40 -12.61 -4.30
N VAL A 82 16.73 -11.41 -3.84
CA VAL A 82 15.87 -10.22 -3.96
C VAL A 82 16.59 -9.17 -4.79
N TYR A 83 15.96 -8.67 -5.85
CA TYR A 83 16.37 -7.46 -6.54
C TYR A 83 15.59 -6.27 -5.99
N LEU A 84 16.28 -5.30 -5.37
CA LEU A 84 15.66 -4.04 -4.95
C LEU A 84 15.87 -2.99 -6.06
N ILE A 85 14.81 -2.68 -6.80
CA ILE A 85 14.85 -1.80 -7.97
C ILE A 85 14.53 -0.36 -7.53
N VAL A 86 15.49 0.53 -7.71
CA VAL A 86 15.45 1.91 -7.22
C VAL A 86 15.69 2.87 -8.37
N ARG A 87 14.72 3.72 -8.68
CA ARG A 87 14.83 4.70 -9.79
C ARG A 87 15.83 5.84 -9.55
N LYS A 88 16.23 6.07 -8.30
CA LYS A 88 17.20 7.10 -7.89
C LYS A 88 18.58 6.48 -7.66
N PRO A 89 19.67 7.26 -7.68
CA PRO A 89 21.01 6.76 -7.34
C PRO A 89 21.21 6.52 -5.84
N PHE A 90 20.18 6.66 -5.02
CA PHE A 90 20.21 6.49 -3.56
C PHE A 90 18.87 6.00 -3.02
N LEU A 91 18.90 5.39 -1.84
CA LEU A 91 17.73 5.05 -1.05
C LEU A 91 17.27 6.28 -0.23
N ARG A 92 15.95 6.49 -0.15
CA ARG A 92 15.34 7.51 0.72
C ARG A 92 14.98 6.97 2.10
N ALA A 93 15.25 5.71 2.33
CA ALA A 93 15.02 5.04 3.60
C ALA A 93 15.90 5.62 4.71
N SER A 94 15.52 5.39 5.96
CA SER A 94 16.33 5.69 7.14
C SER A 94 17.70 5.01 7.06
N GLN A 95 18.72 5.60 7.70
CA GLN A 95 20.07 5.03 7.69
C GLN A 95 20.10 3.59 8.22
N ALA A 96 19.29 3.29 9.24
CA ALA A 96 19.19 1.94 9.80
C ALA A 96 18.70 0.94 8.76
N MET A 97 17.70 1.30 7.95
CA MET A 97 17.17 0.43 6.90
C MET A 97 18.15 0.30 5.72
N GLN A 98 18.86 1.38 5.36
CA GLN A 98 19.90 1.31 4.34
C GLN A 98 21.01 0.33 4.74
N THR A 99 21.50 0.41 5.98
CA THR A 99 22.51 -0.51 6.51
C THR A 99 22.00 -1.95 6.48
N ARG A 100 20.77 -2.19 6.96
CA ARG A 100 20.18 -3.52 6.98
C ARG A 100 20.11 -4.16 5.59
N VAL A 101 19.67 -3.39 4.58
CA VAL A 101 19.62 -3.87 3.19
C VAL A 101 21.02 -4.16 2.66
N ALA A 102 22.00 -3.28 2.92
CA ALA A 102 23.38 -3.45 2.46
C ALA A 102 24.08 -4.66 3.09
N GLU A 103 23.76 -5.00 4.33
CA GLU A 103 24.30 -6.15 5.05
C GLU A 103 23.57 -7.48 4.74
N THR A 104 22.46 -7.44 4.00
CA THR A 104 21.69 -8.64 3.65
C THR A 104 22.25 -9.25 2.36
N PRO A 105 22.92 -10.42 2.41
CA PRO A 105 23.79 -10.89 1.32
C PRO A 105 23.03 -11.30 0.05
N ASN A 106 21.74 -11.64 0.16
CA ASN A 106 20.89 -12.02 -0.98
C ASN A 106 19.97 -10.88 -1.45
N ILE A 107 20.26 -9.62 -1.06
CA ILE A 107 19.65 -8.46 -1.67
C ILE A 107 20.64 -7.81 -2.64
N LYS A 108 20.22 -7.64 -3.90
CA LYS A 108 20.98 -6.87 -4.91
C LYS A 108 20.22 -5.60 -5.24
N ILE A 109 20.79 -4.44 -4.90
CA ILE A 109 20.19 -3.15 -5.23
C ILE A 109 20.53 -2.79 -6.68
N LEU A 110 19.52 -2.42 -7.45
CA LEU A 110 19.63 -1.89 -8.81
C LEU A 110 19.24 -0.41 -8.77
N PHE A 111 20.23 0.45 -8.58
CA PHE A 111 20.04 1.89 -8.61
C PHE A 111 19.81 2.42 -10.02
N GLU A 112 19.22 3.61 -10.14
CA GLU A 112 18.95 4.30 -11.41
C GLU A 112 18.24 3.40 -12.44
N THR A 113 17.38 2.49 -11.93
CA THR A 113 16.75 1.45 -12.72
C THR A 113 15.23 1.59 -12.65
N ASN A 114 14.59 1.52 -13.81
CA ASN A 114 13.14 1.50 -13.93
C ASN A 114 12.70 0.20 -14.62
N VAL A 115 11.54 -0.30 -14.22
CA VAL A 115 10.89 -1.42 -14.90
C VAL A 115 10.05 -0.86 -16.05
N THR A 116 10.14 -1.46 -17.21
CA THR A 116 9.40 -1.06 -18.42
C THR A 116 8.36 -2.06 -18.87
N GLY A 117 8.42 -3.30 -18.36
CA GLY A 117 7.47 -4.35 -18.64
C GLY A 117 7.75 -5.59 -17.81
N LEU A 118 6.78 -6.49 -17.78
CA LEU A 118 6.87 -7.82 -17.21
C LEU A 118 6.60 -8.86 -18.30
N PHE A 119 7.23 -10.02 -18.20
CA PHE A 119 7.00 -11.12 -19.13
C PHE A 119 6.82 -12.45 -18.42
N GLY A 120 6.20 -13.40 -19.10
CA GLY A 120 5.93 -14.75 -18.64
C GLY A 120 4.70 -15.32 -19.33
N ALA A 121 4.48 -16.63 -19.18
CA ALA A 121 3.32 -17.33 -19.72
C ALA A 121 2.11 -17.22 -18.76
N ASP A 122 2.07 -18.06 -17.74
CA ASP A 122 0.99 -18.14 -16.77
C ASP A 122 1.19 -17.26 -15.55
N GLY A 123 2.40 -16.74 -15.34
CA GLY A 123 2.79 -15.85 -14.26
C GLY A 123 4.03 -15.05 -14.63
N VAL A 124 4.53 -14.27 -13.68
CA VAL A 124 5.77 -13.51 -13.88
C VAL A 124 6.95 -14.46 -13.96
N GLU A 125 7.72 -14.39 -15.06
CA GLU A 125 8.98 -15.10 -15.28
C GLU A 125 10.17 -14.14 -15.40
N GLY A 126 9.89 -12.83 -15.59
CA GLY A 126 10.92 -11.82 -15.64
C GLY A 126 10.38 -10.40 -15.80
N ALA A 127 11.33 -9.46 -15.79
CA ALA A 127 11.06 -8.04 -15.98
C ALA A 127 12.06 -7.41 -16.94
N HIS A 128 11.57 -6.50 -17.79
CA HIS A 128 12.36 -5.63 -18.64
C HIS A 128 12.77 -4.39 -17.85
N LEU A 129 14.05 -4.06 -17.87
CA LEU A 129 14.63 -2.95 -17.15
C LEU A 129 15.25 -1.93 -18.10
N VAL A 130 15.20 -0.67 -17.71
CA VAL A 130 15.99 0.41 -18.29
C VAL A 130 16.82 1.05 -17.19
N HIS A 131 18.14 1.09 -17.40
CA HIS A 131 19.10 1.70 -16.48
C HIS A 131 19.45 3.11 -16.94
N LYS A 132 19.69 4.01 -15.99
CA LYS A 132 20.10 5.40 -16.23
C LYS A 132 19.27 6.12 -17.29
N LYS A 133 17.94 5.91 -17.23
CA LYS A 133 16.98 6.43 -18.19
C LYS A 133 17.15 7.92 -18.43
N GLY A 134 17.25 8.32 -19.72
CA GLY A 134 17.39 9.73 -20.14
C GLY A 134 18.82 10.26 -20.08
N THR A 135 19.83 9.41 -19.86
CA THR A 135 21.25 9.78 -19.89
C THR A 135 21.97 9.18 -21.09
N GLN A 136 23.23 9.56 -21.32
CA GLN A 136 24.06 8.96 -22.37
C GLN A 136 24.43 7.49 -22.08
N ASP A 137 24.36 7.06 -20.80
CA ASP A 137 24.63 5.69 -20.36
C ASP A 137 23.37 4.82 -20.30
N GLU A 138 22.27 5.27 -20.90
CA GLU A 138 21.01 4.50 -20.91
C GLU A 138 21.20 3.17 -21.64
N HIS A 139 20.80 2.09 -20.96
CA HIS A 139 20.80 0.74 -21.53
C HIS A 139 19.68 -0.09 -20.95
N THR A 140 19.31 -1.14 -21.66
CA THR A 140 18.27 -2.08 -21.24
C THR A 140 18.87 -3.41 -20.80
N SER A 141 18.17 -4.13 -19.94
CA SER A 141 18.47 -5.51 -19.56
C SER A 141 17.21 -6.22 -19.11
N ASP A 142 17.27 -7.54 -19.05
CA ASP A 142 16.21 -8.36 -18.48
C ASP A 142 16.71 -9.05 -17.22
N ILE A 143 15.79 -9.26 -16.26
CA ILE A 143 16.03 -10.09 -15.10
C ILE A 143 15.00 -11.21 -15.03
N ALA A 144 15.46 -12.42 -14.69
CA ALA A 144 14.55 -13.53 -14.38
C ALA A 144 14.09 -13.43 -12.94
N ILE A 145 12.78 -13.35 -12.74
CA ILE A 145 12.12 -13.29 -11.43
C ILE A 145 10.81 -14.07 -11.48
N GLU A 146 10.38 -14.59 -10.35
CA GLU A 146 9.11 -15.32 -10.22
C GLU A 146 8.08 -14.51 -9.39
N GLY A 147 8.49 -13.39 -8.80
CA GLY A 147 7.62 -12.49 -8.04
C GLY A 147 8.08 -11.05 -8.17
N PHE A 148 7.11 -10.14 -8.26
CA PHE A 148 7.29 -8.71 -8.45
C PHE A 148 6.46 -7.95 -7.43
N PHE A 149 7.12 -7.30 -6.48
CA PHE A 149 6.50 -6.61 -5.35
C PHE A 149 6.61 -5.09 -5.52
N LEU A 150 5.49 -4.41 -5.35
CA LEU A 150 5.38 -2.97 -5.51
C LEU A 150 5.33 -2.28 -4.14
N ALA A 151 6.47 -1.80 -3.68
CA ALA A 151 6.63 -1.07 -2.42
C ALA A 151 6.76 0.46 -2.66
N ILE A 152 5.90 1.02 -3.52
CA ILE A 152 5.89 2.43 -3.92
C ILE A 152 4.78 3.24 -3.23
N GLY A 153 4.15 2.65 -2.22
CA GLY A 153 3.16 3.27 -1.35
C GLY A 153 1.71 2.98 -1.75
N HIS A 154 0.82 3.56 -0.96
CA HIS A 154 -0.63 3.43 -1.13
C HIS A 154 -1.27 4.80 -1.25
N LYS A 155 -2.49 4.84 -1.74
CA LYS A 155 -3.36 6.01 -1.73
C LYS A 155 -4.61 5.66 -0.93
N PRO A 156 -4.90 6.33 0.20
CA PRO A 156 -6.14 6.12 0.93
C PRO A 156 -7.34 6.57 0.07
N ASN A 157 -8.44 5.82 0.15
CA ASN A 157 -9.65 6.12 -0.62
C ASN A 157 -10.51 7.14 0.15
N SER A 158 -9.95 8.29 0.43
CA SER A 158 -10.51 9.38 1.24
C SER A 158 -10.96 10.59 0.42
N ASP A 159 -10.68 10.64 -0.88
CA ASP A 159 -10.89 11.84 -1.71
C ASP A 159 -12.32 12.37 -1.62
N LEU A 160 -13.32 11.48 -1.54
CA LEU A 160 -14.73 11.85 -1.40
C LEU A 160 -15.01 12.61 -0.12
N PHE A 161 -14.27 12.35 0.95
CA PHE A 161 -14.54 12.85 2.30
C PHE A 161 -13.69 14.08 2.69
N LYS A 162 -12.65 14.38 1.92
CA LYS A 162 -11.73 15.51 2.19
C LYS A 162 -12.37 16.86 2.46
N PRO A 163 -13.52 17.22 1.84
CA PRO A 163 -14.16 18.49 2.15
C PRO A 163 -14.73 18.59 3.58
N TRP A 164 -14.92 17.47 4.27
CA TRP A 164 -15.59 17.41 5.57
C TRP A 164 -14.72 16.87 6.70
N VAL A 165 -13.83 15.91 6.40
CA VAL A 165 -12.97 15.30 7.42
C VAL A 165 -11.51 15.70 7.24
N GLU A 166 -10.79 15.86 8.34
CA GLU A 166 -9.37 16.15 8.31
C GLU A 166 -8.56 14.93 7.83
N THR A 167 -7.59 15.20 6.97
CA THR A 167 -6.63 14.21 6.50
C THR A 167 -5.20 14.66 6.79
N ASP A 168 -4.28 13.71 6.81
CA ASP A 168 -2.86 14.01 6.82
C ASP A 168 -2.36 14.41 5.41
N GLU A 169 -1.07 14.70 5.28
CA GLU A 169 -0.41 15.10 4.02
C GLU A 169 -0.48 14.01 2.94
N LEU A 170 -0.61 12.75 3.33
CA LEU A 170 -0.73 11.61 2.44
C LEU A 170 -2.19 11.28 2.08
N GLY A 171 -3.15 11.95 2.74
CA GLY A 171 -4.58 11.80 2.53
C GLY A 171 -5.26 10.78 3.44
N TYR A 172 -4.59 10.20 4.43
CA TYR A 172 -5.22 9.33 5.42
C TYR A 172 -6.11 10.15 6.37
N ILE A 173 -7.30 9.63 6.67
CA ILE A 173 -8.21 10.31 7.60
C ILE A 173 -7.60 10.32 9.00
N LYS A 174 -7.51 11.51 9.59
CA LYS A 174 -7.03 11.68 10.97
C LYS A 174 -8.09 11.24 11.96
N THR A 175 -7.65 10.47 12.96
CA THR A 175 -8.48 10.05 14.07
C THR A 175 -7.95 10.61 15.40
N GLN A 176 -8.81 10.72 16.40
CA GLN A 176 -8.49 11.33 17.70
C GLN A 176 -7.81 10.30 18.61
N GLY A 177 -6.51 10.40 18.77
CA GLY A 177 -5.72 9.48 19.59
C GLY A 177 -5.83 8.04 19.09
N GLN A 178 -6.25 7.12 19.99
CA GLN A 178 -6.43 5.70 19.65
C GLN A 178 -7.90 5.34 19.32
N THR A 179 -8.77 6.34 19.21
CA THR A 179 -10.17 6.15 18.87
C THR A 179 -10.40 6.26 17.36
N PRO A 180 -11.47 5.72 16.81
CA PRO A 180 -11.84 5.89 15.40
C PRO A 180 -12.56 7.24 15.12
N CYS A 181 -12.72 8.11 16.12
CA CYS A 181 -13.43 9.39 15.99
C CYS A 181 -12.65 10.34 15.07
N THR A 182 -13.33 10.92 14.10
CA THR A 182 -12.78 11.99 13.27
C THR A 182 -12.98 13.37 13.93
N ASN A 183 -12.58 14.44 13.24
CA ASN A 183 -12.91 15.81 13.65
C ASN A 183 -14.40 16.15 13.57
N VAL A 184 -15.22 15.30 12.92
CA VAL A 184 -16.67 15.52 12.75
C VAL A 184 -17.44 14.62 13.71
N PRO A 185 -18.26 15.16 14.63
CA PRO A 185 -19.08 14.37 15.55
C PRO A 185 -20.00 13.39 14.79
N GLY A 186 -20.05 12.14 15.23
CA GLY A 186 -20.84 11.09 14.58
C GLY A 186 -20.21 10.49 13.31
N VAL A 187 -19.01 10.95 12.91
CA VAL A 187 -18.26 10.38 11.79
C VAL A 187 -17.00 9.70 12.31
N PHE A 188 -16.85 8.44 11.95
CA PHE A 188 -15.76 7.55 12.36
C PHE A 188 -14.99 7.05 11.16
N ALA A 189 -13.71 6.73 11.32
CA ALA A 189 -12.88 6.14 10.28
C ALA A 189 -12.23 4.83 10.76
N ALA A 190 -12.20 3.82 9.88
CA ALA A 190 -11.67 2.51 10.19
C ALA A 190 -10.99 1.86 8.98
N GLY A 191 -10.06 0.96 9.25
CA GLY A 191 -9.27 0.26 8.23
C GLY A 191 -8.22 1.15 7.57
N ASP A 192 -7.77 0.71 6.41
CA ASP A 192 -6.61 1.29 5.73
C ASP A 192 -6.81 2.76 5.32
N VAL A 193 -8.02 3.28 5.27
CA VAL A 193 -8.28 4.70 4.99
C VAL A 193 -7.75 5.63 6.09
N ALA A 194 -7.56 5.09 7.31
CA ALA A 194 -7.04 5.79 8.48
C ALA A 194 -5.75 5.12 9.05
N ASP A 195 -5.22 4.10 8.37
CA ASP A 195 -4.01 3.38 8.80
C ASP A 195 -2.88 3.56 7.78
N PRO A 196 -1.97 4.54 7.99
CA PRO A 196 -0.81 4.72 7.10
C PRO A 196 0.30 3.68 7.31
N LEU A 197 0.24 2.85 8.35
CA LEU A 197 1.36 2.02 8.80
C LEU A 197 1.18 0.53 8.48
N TYR A 198 0.13 -0.09 9.00
CA TYR A 198 0.01 -1.56 8.99
C TYR A 198 -0.71 -2.10 7.77
N ARG A 199 -1.89 -1.58 7.45
CA ARG A 199 -2.71 -1.99 6.29
C ARG A 199 -2.86 -3.52 6.19
N GLN A 200 -3.25 -4.13 7.32
CA GLN A 200 -3.46 -5.57 7.43
C GLN A 200 -4.94 -5.86 7.74
N ALA A 201 -5.44 -7.00 7.24
CA ALA A 201 -6.84 -7.39 7.45
C ALA A 201 -7.24 -7.43 8.93
N ILE A 202 -6.34 -7.93 9.80
CA ILE A 202 -6.61 -8.01 11.23
C ILE A 202 -6.65 -6.63 11.90
N THR A 203 -5.78 -5.68 11.52
CA THR A 203 -5.81 -4.32 12.06
C THR A 203 -7.02 -3.55 11.54
N ALA A 204 -7.38 -3.75 10.27
CA ALA A 204 -8.60 -3.18 9.69
C ALA A 204 -9.85 -3.69 10.40
N ALA A 205 -9.97 -4.99 10.64
CA ALA A 205 -11.08 -5.59 11.38
C ALA A 205 -11.16 -5.04 12.81
N ALA A 206 -10.02 -4.94 13.53
CA ALA A 206 -9.97 -4.40 14.88
C ALA A 206 -10.40 -2.92 14.94
N SER A 207 -9.97 -2.10 13.98
CA SER A 207 -10.39 -0.69 13.90
C SER A 207 -11.88 -0.56 13.54
N GLY A 208 -12.40 -1.44 12.69
CA GLY A 208 -13.83 -1.53 12.39
C GLY A 208 -14.68 -1.86 13.61
N CYS A 209 -14.23 -2.80 14.44
CA CYS A 209 -14.87 -3.12 15.72
C CYS A 209 -14.92 -1.90 16.64
N LYS A 210 -13.79 -1.18 16.79
CA LYS A 210 -13.77 0.07 17.58
C LYS A 210 -14.75 1.10 17.02
N ALA A 211 -14.80 1.29 15.70
CA ALA A 211 -15.69 2.26 15.07
C ALA A 211 -17.17 1.93 15.30
N ALA A 212 -17.55 0.65 15.26
CA ALA A 212 -18.92 0.23 15.55
C ALA A 212 -19.31 0.52 17.00
N ILE A 213 -18.44 0.23 17.97
CA ILE A 213 -18.65 0.50 19.38
C ILE A 213 -18.79 2.01 19.64
N GLU A 214 -17.93 2.84 19.05
CA GLU A 214 -18.00 4.29 19.24
C GLU A 214 -19.22 4.90 18.54
N ALA A 215 -19.65 4.37 17.39
CA ALA A 215 -20.89 4.79 16.75
C ALA A 215 -22.12 4.47 17.62
N GLU A 216 -22.19 3.28 18.22
CA GLU A 216 -23.25 2.90 19.14
C GLU A 216 -23.29 3.82 20.38
N ARG A 217 -22.12 4.08 20.98
CA ARG A 217 -21.99 5.00 22.12
C ARG A 217 -22.46 6.43 21.77
N TYR A 218 -22.07 6.91 20.59
CA TYR A 218 -22.47 8.23 20.10
C TYR A 218 -24.00 8.32 19.94
N LEU A 219 -24.62 7.32 19.31
CA LEU A 219 -26.06 7.26 19.13
C LEU A 219 -26.80 7.26 20.49
N ALA A 220 -26.35 6.42 21.42
CA ALA A 220 -26.94 6.33 22.76
C ALA A 220 -26.81 7.66 23.55
N ALA A 221 -25.64 8.29 23.54
CA ALA A 221 -25.38 9.53 24.25
C ALA A 221 -26.20 10.71 23.71
N ASN A 222 -26.60 10.65 22.43
CA ASN A 222 -27.41 11.71 21.80
C ASN A 222 -28.90 11.34 21.69
N ASN A 223 -29.38 10.26 22.31
CA ASN A 223 -30.73 9.73 22.21
C ASN A 223 -31.22 9.52 20.76
N LEU A 224 -30.31 9.10 19.87
CA LEU A 224 -30.59 8.80 18.48
C LEU A 224 -30.83 7.28 18.32
N LYS A 225 -31.81 6.92 17.49
CA LYS A 225 -32.18 5.51 17.21
C LYS A 225 -31.98 5.20 15.74
#